data_f8b5c8be6a7b6c199eb41c1b512b732f
#
_entry.id   f8b5c8be6a7b6c199eb41c1b512b732f
#
_cell.length_a   1.000
_cell.length_b   1.000
_cell.length_c   1.000
_cell.angle_alpha   90.00
_cell.angle_beta   90.00
_cell.angle_gamma   90.00
#
_symmetry.space_group_name_H-M   'P 1'
#
loop_
_entity.id
_entity.type
_entity.pdbx_description
1 polymer ?
#
loop_
_entity_poly.entity_id
_entity_poly.type
_entity_poly.pdbx_seq_one_letter_code
_entity_poly.pdbx_strand_id
1 'polypeptide(L)'
;MKVEQQKDSKQKKIVQIEDLSVSFDGMEVVKHVNIEVNSGEIVGIVGESGSGKSITSLTLMGLLSKQAQVTSGKIIVDGEVLREADRPFDERLYRRFQGSRMSMIFQEPMTSLNPTKKAGVQVDEIVRLH
;
A
#
# COMPACT_ATOMS: atom_id res chain seq x y z
N MET A 1 -9.00 -7.54 -11.59
CA MET A 1 -8.23 -7.88 -10.38
C MET A 1 -9.08 -8.72 -9.46
N LYS A 2 -8.56 -9.83 -8.98
CA LYS A 2 -9.24 -10.74 -8.06
C LYS A 2 -8.46 -10.79 -6.75
N VAL A 3 -9.17 -10.69 -5.63
CA VAL A 3 -8.59 -10.78 -4.28
C VAL A 3 -9.04 -12.10 -3.66
N GLU A 4 -8.08 -12.93 -3.26
CA GLU A 4 -8.35 -14.21 -2.58
C GLU A 4 -8.10 -14.04 -1.09
N GLN A 5 -9.14 -14.28 -0.30
CA GLN A 5 -9.14 -14.18 1.16
C GLN A 5 -9.73 -15.42 1.80
N GLN A 6 -9.06 -15.95 2.83
CA GLN A 6 -9.69 -16.92 3.74
C GLN A 6 -10.33 -16.13 4.89
N LYS A 7 -11.65 -16.19 5.00
CA LYS A 7 -12.40 -15.52 6.09
C LYS A 7 -12.41 -16.37 7.34
N ASP A 8 -11.76 -15.88 8.38
CA ASP A 8 -12.02 -16.29 9.76
C ASP A 8 -12.54 -15.07 10.54
N SER A 9 -13.78 -15.14 11.00
CA SER A 9 -14.56 -13.98 11.46
C SER A 9 -14.19 -13.44 12.88
N LYS A 10 -13.15 -14.00 13.51
CA LYS A 10 -12.72 -13.63 14.89
C LYS A 10 -11.35 -12.93 14.96
N GLN A 11 -10.66 -12.74 13.86
CA GLN A 11 -9.32 -12.15 13.85
C GLN A 11 -9.36 -10.62 13.75
N LYS A 12 -8.37 -9.97 14.38
CA LYS A 12 -8.20 -8.51 14.31
C LYS A 12 -7.88 -8.10 12.86
N LYS A 13 -8.68 -7.21 12.28
CA LYS A 13 -8.40 -6.60 10.97
C LYS A 13 -7.21 -5.66 11.09
N ILE A 14 -6.17 -5.91 10.30
CA ILE A 14 -4.96 -5.08 10.25
C ILE A 14 -5.04 -4.08 9.10
N VAL A 15 -5.49 -4.52 7.92
CA VAL A 15 -5.67 -3.66 6.75
C VAL A 15 -7.10 -3.78 6.25
N GLN A 16 -7.72 -2.63 5.95
CA GLN A 16 -9.01 -2.56 5.29
C GLN A 16 -8.91 -1.53 4.16
N ILE A 17 -9.21 -1.98 2.97
CA ILE A 17 -9.40 -1.14 1.79
C ILE A 17 -10.88 -1.23 1.44
N GLU A 18 -11.58 -0.12 1.47
CA GLU A 18 -13.01 -0.06 1.23
C GLU A 18 -13.30 0.82 0.02
N ASP A 19 -13.95 0.25 -0.97
CA ASP A 19 -14.43 0.93 -2.19
C ASP A 19 -13.37 1.78 -2.90
N LEU A 20 -12.11 1.33 -2.91
CA LEU A 20 -11.00 2.08 -3.44
C LEU A 20 -11.08 2.18 -4.97
N SER A 21 -11.09 3.42 -5.46
CA SER A 21 -10.86 3.73 -6.87
C SER A 21 -9.69 4.70 -7.02
N VAL A 22 -8.87 4.45 -8.03
CA VAL A 22 -7.70 5.29 -8.35
C VAL A 22 -7.71 5.61 -9.83
N SER A 23 -7.55 6.87 -10.18
CA SER A 23 -7.34 7.34 -11.54
C SER A 23 -5.92 7.80 -11.76
N PHE A 24 -5.44 7.64 -12.99
CA PHE A 24 -4.15 8.11 -13.48
C PHE A 24 -4.38 8.93 -14.74
N ASP A 25 -3.98 10.21 -14.73
CA ASP A 25 -4.26 11.17 -15.81
C ASP A 25 -5.75 11.19 -16.25
N GLY A 26 -6.66 11.09 -15.29
CA GLY A 26 -8.10 11.10 -15.53
C GLY A 26 -8.70 9.76 -15.97
N MET A 27 -7.88 8.73 -16.16
CA MET A 27 -8.33 7.37 -16.48
C MET A 27 -8.38 6.49 -15.22
N GLU A 28 -9.51 5.88 -14.94
CA GLU A 28 -9.68 5.00 -13.79
C GLU A 28 -8.96 3.67 -14.03
N VAL A 29 -7.94 3.40 -13.21
CA VAL A 29 -7.08 2.20 -13.29
C VAL A 29 -7.35 1.18 -12.17
N VAL A 30 -7.91 1.62 -11.06
CA VAL A 30 -8.42 0.78 -9.98
C VAL A 30 -9.87 1.18 -9.74
N LYS A 31 -10.78 0.19 -9.67
CA LYS A 31 -12.23 0.41 -9.62
C LYS A 31 -12.85 -0.37 -8.46
N HIS A 32 -13.36 0.37 -7.48
CA HIS A 32 -14.18 -0.16 -6.38
C HIS A 32 -13.61 -1.41 -5.71
N VAL A 33 -12.32 -1.37 -5.37
CA VAL A 33 -11.61 -2.51 -4.78
C VAL A 33 -11.84 -2.57 -3.28
N ASN A 34 -12.17 -3.77 -2.80
CA ASN A 34 -12.33 -4.07 -1.39
C ASN A 34 -11.37 -5.19 -0.99
N ILE A 35 -10.54 -4.94 0.03
CA ILE A 35 -9.56 -5.88 0.56
C ILE A 35 -9.58 -5.79 2.09
N GLU A 36 -9.61 -6.93 2.75
CA GLU A 36 -9.40 -7.03 4.19
C GLU A 36 -8.22 -7.97 4.46
N VAL A 37 -7.34 -7.60 5.36
CA VAL A 37 -6.24 -8.44 5.85
C VAL A 37 -6.32 -8.54 7.35
N ASN A 38 -6.43 -9.77 7.85
CA ASN A 38 -6.47 -10.05 9.28
C ASN A 38 -5.07 -10.37 9.83
N SER A 39 -4.94 -10.32 11.16
CA SER A 39 -3.69 -10.70 11.82
C SER A 39 -3.30 -12.13 11.48
N GLY A 40 -2.04 -12.34 11.05
CA GLY A 40 -1.50 -13.65 10.66
C GLY A 40 -1.98 -14.18 9.32
N GLU A 41 -2.74 -13.38 8.54
CA GLU A 41 -3.27 -13.76 7.24
C GLU A 41 -2.33 -13.39 6.09
N ILE A 42 -2.33 -14.21 5.05
CA ILE A 42 -1.70 -13.92 3.77
C ILE A 42 -2.81 -13.74 2.73
N VAL A 43 -2.83 -12.58 2.08
CA VAL A 43 -3.80 -12.25 1.02
C VAL A 43 -3.08 -12.17 -0.31
N GLY A 44 -3.57 -12.92 -1.29
CA GLY A 44 -3.09 -12.89 -2.68
C GLY A 44 -3.95 -11.98 -3.55
N ILE A 45 -3.31 -11.10 -4.34
CA ILE A 45 -3.97 -10.29 -5.36
C ILE A 45 -3.56 -10.82 -6.72
N VAL A 46 -4.54 -11.32 -7.48
CA VAL A 46 -4.34 -11.96 -8.78
C VAL A 46 -5.03 -11.15 -9.88
N GLY A 47 -4.40 -11.05 -11.01
CA GLY A 47 -4.94 -10.36 -12.18
C GLY A 47 -3.91 -10.22 -13.29
N GLU A 48 -4.36 -9.90 -14.49
CA GLU A 48 -3.50 -9.67 -15.65
C GLU A 48 -2.62 -8.42 -15.46
N SER A 49 -1.59 -8.28 -16.31
CA SER A 49 -0.78 -7.06 -16.36
C SER A 49 -1.68 -5.85 -16.63
N GLY A 50 -1.47 -4.76 -15.90
CA GLY A 50 -2.30 -3.55 -16.01
C GLY A 50 -3.65 -3.60 -15.28
N SER A 51 -3.95 -4.67 -14.52
CA SER A 51 -5.22 -4.77 -13.77
C SER A 51 -5.27 -3.96 -12.45
N GLY A 52 -4.26 -3.17 -12.15
CA GLY A 52 -4.23 -2.28 -10.98
C GLY A 52 -3.62 -2.88 -9.70
N LYS A 53 -3.04 -4.09 -9.74
CA LYS A 53 -2.42 -4.74 -8.56
C LYS A 53 -1.33 -3.87 -7.91
N SER A 54 -0.37 -3.44 -8.70
CA SER A 54 0.75 -2.59 -8.23
C SER A 54 0.26 -1.22 -7.76
N ILE A 55 -0.69 -0.62 -8.47
CA ILE A 55 -1.29 0.66 -8.08
C ILE A 55 -2.00 0.55 -6.74
N THR A 56 -2.75 -0.53 -6.51
CA THR A 56 -3.41 -0.79 -5.22
C THR A 56 -2.38 -0.90 -4.08
N SER A 57 -1.29 -1.65 -4.29
CA SER A 57 -0.22 -1.78 -3.29
C SER A 57 0.50 -0.46 -3.02
N LEU A 58 0.82 0.30 -4.08
CA LEU A 58 1.44 1.62 -3.94
C LEU A 58 0.51 2.62 -3.24
N THR A 59 -0.80 2.54 -3.49
CA THR A 59 -1.79 3.37 -2.80
C THR A 59 -1.82 3.06 -1.30
N LEU A 60 -1.84 1.77 -0.94
CA LEU A 60 -1.78 1.32 0.45
C LEU A 60 -0.52 1.87 1.15
N MET A 61 0.62 1.84 0.48
CA MET A 61 1.89 2.32 1.02
C MET A 61 2.06 3.86 1.01
N GLY A 62 1.13 4.60 0.41
CA GLY A 62 1.24 6.06 0.26
C GLY A 62 2.32 6.48 -0.75
N LEU A 63 2.61 5.63 -1.73
CA LEU A 63 3.67 5.82 -2.72
C LEU A 63 3.15 6.10 -4.14
N LEU A 64 1.90 6.56 -4.25
CA LEU A 64 1.34 6.95 -5.53
C LEU A 64 2.12 8.12 -6.15
N SER A 65 2.27 8.09 -7.46
CA SER A 65 2.77 9.25 -8.21
C SER A 65 1.82 10.45 -8.11
N LYS A 66 2.33 11.65 -8.34
CA LYS A 66 1.52 12.88 -8.31
C LYS A 66 0.43 12.92 -9.38
N GLN A 67 0.57 12.12 -10.46
CA GLN A 67 -0.41 12.02 -11.55
C GLN A 67 -1.57 11.10 -11.20
N ALA A 68 -1.44 10.29 -10.14
CA ALA A 68 -2.48 9.39 -9.69
C ALA A 68 -3.28 10.01 -8.53
N GLN A 69 -4.59 9.81 -8.57
CA GLN A 69 -5.54 10.33 -7.59
C GLN A 69 -6.44 9.22 -7.05
N VAL A 70 -6.65 9.19 -5.75
CA VAL A 70 -7.69 8.39 -5.13
C VAL A 70 -9.02 9.11 -5.34
N THR A 71 -9.92 8.52 -6.09
CA THR A 71 -11.20 9.11 -6.49
C THR A 71 -12.38 8.64 -5.66
N SER A 72 -12.26 7.47 -5.03
CA SER A 72 -13.23 6.98 -4.03
C SER A 72 -12.56 6.09 -3.00
N GLY A 73 -13.28 5.86 -1.91
CA GLY A 73 -12.93 4.90 -0.88
C GLY A 73 -11.92 5.37 0.14
N LYS A 74 -11.52 4.44 0.99
CA LYS A 74 -10.58 4.68 2.10
C LYS A 74 -9.68 3.49 2.37
N ILE A 75 -8.56 3.78 3.02
CA ILE A 75 -7.57 2.81 3.49
C ILE A 75 -7.42 2.97 5.00
N ILE A 76 -7.60 1.88 5.73
CA ILE A 76 -7.50 1.81 7.18
C ILE A 76 -6.41 0.79 7.53
N VAL A 77 -5.47 1.17 8.37
CA VAL A 77 -4.41 0.28 8.89
C VAL A 77 -4.40 0.36 10.40
N ASP A 78 -4.45 -0.79 11.06
CA ASP A 78 -4.53 -0.90 12.53
C ASP A 78 -5.63 -0.02 13.15
N GLY A 79 -6.77 0.14 12.46
CA GLY A 79 -7.90 0.96 12.89
C GLY A 79 -7.77 2.46 12.64
N GLU A 80 -6.64 2.92 12.08
CA GLU A 80 -6.41 4.33 11.73
C GLU A 80 -6.60 4.56 10.23
N VAL A 81 -7.42 5.55 9.86
CA VAL A 81 -7.66 5.92 8.45
C VAL A 81 -6.44 6.65 7.91
N LEU A 82 -5.68 6.00 7.03
CA LEU A 82 -4.49 6.58 6.40
C LEU A 82 -4.82 7.40 5.16
N ARG A 83 -5.82 6.97 4.41
CA ARG A 83 -6.22 7.61 3.15
C ARG A 83 -7.72 7.59 3.01
N GLU A 84 -8.27 8.68 2.51
CA GLU A 84 -9.67 8.82 2.15
C GLU A 84 -9.77 9.76 0.94
N ALA A 85 -10.68 9.47 0.00
CA ALA A 85 -10.78 10.21 -1.25
C ALA A 85 -11.02 11.72 -1.04
N ASP A 86 -11.86 12.07 -0.07
CA ASP A 86 -12.25 13.45 0.21
C ASP A 86 -11.25 14.23 1.08
N ARG A 87 -10.14 13.61 1.44
CA ARG A 87 -9.11 14.22 2.29
C ARG A 87 -7.79 14.39 1.56
N PRO A 88 -7.05 15.48 1.83
CA PRO A 88 -5.71 15.65 1.30
C PRO A 88 -4.78 14.54 1.81
N PHE A 89 -3.77 14.20 1.01
CA PHE A 89 -2.75 13.23 1.39
C PHE A 89 -1.93 13.73 2.59
N ASP A 90 -1.90 12.95 3.66
CA ASP A 90 -1.12 13.26 4.87
C ASP A 90 0.18 12.43 4.89
N GLU A 91 1.25 13.04 4.40
CA GLU A 91 2.57 12.41 4.37
C GLU A 91 3.11 12.11 5.77
N ARG A 92 2.83 12.95 6.78
CA ARG A 92 3.31 12.76 8.15
C ARG A 92 2.67 11.53 8.79
N LEU A 93 1.38 11.34 8.52
CA LEU A 93 0.64 10.17 8.99
C LEU A 93 1.25 8.89 8.38
N TYR A 94 1.45 8.85 7.06
CA TYR A 94 2.05 7.70 6.40
C TYR A 94 3.47 7.38 6.91
N ARG A 95 4.30 8.37 7.16
CA ARG A 95 5.66 8.16 7.71
C ARG A 95 5.69 7.46 9.06
N ARG A 96 4.64 7.58 9.87
CA ARG A 96 4.52 6.85 11.16
C ARG A 96 4.31 5.35 10.97
N PHE A 97 3.79 4.94 9.84
CA PHE A 97 3.50 3.54 9.51
C PHE A 97 4.58 2.91 8.64
N GLN A 98 5.13 3.67 7.71
CA GLN A 98 6.16 3.18 6.79
C GLN A 98 7.43 2.79 7.54
N GLY A 99 7.95 1.59 7.24
CA GLY A 99 9.16 1.02 7.84
C GLY A 99 8.96 0.42 9.24
N SER A 100 8.01 0.92 10.03
CA SER A 100 7.74 0.42 11.39
C SER A 100 6.58 -0.59 11.44
N ARG A 101 5.50 -0.34 10.71
CA ARG A 101 4.29 -1.18 10.66
C ARG A 101 3.99 -1.73 9.27
N MET A 102 4.41 -1.02 8.25
CA MET A 102 4.26 -1.42 6.86
C MET A 102 5.60 -1.36 6.16
N SER A 103 5.90 -2.35 5.33
CA SER A 103 7.04 -2.35 4.43
C SER A 103 6.64 -2.95 3.08
N MET A 104 7.41 -2.65 2.04
CA MET A 104 7.15 -3.12 0.69
C MET A 104 8.43 -3.67 0.07
N ILE A 105 8.31 -4.81 -0.60
CA ILE A 105 9.34 -5.35 -1.46
C ILE A 105 8.96 -5.00 -2.90
N PHE A 106 9.84 -4.24 -3.58
CA PHE A 106 9.61 -3.83 -4.97
C PHE A 106 9.98 -4.95 -5.94
N GLN A 107 9.36 -4.92 -7.13
CA GLN A 107 9.55 -5.93 -8.16
C GLN A 107 10.99 -6.00 -8.69
N GLU A 108 11.73 -4.89 -8.68
CA GLU A 108 13.14 -4.81 -9.12
C GLU A 108 14.05 -4.43 -7.95
N PRO A 109 14.48 -5.41 -7.11
CA PRO A 109 15.29 -5.12 -5.93
C PRO A 109 16.69 -4.59 -6.28
N MET A 110 17.20 -4.81 -7.48
CA MET A 110 18.52 -4.35 -7.93
C MET A 110 18.67 -2.82 -7.95
N THR A 111 17.57 -2.08 -8.07
CA THR A 111 17.55 -0.61 -8.07
C THR A 111 17.25 -0.01 -6.71
N SER A 112 16.96 -0.82 -5.70
CA SER A 112 16.57 -0.37 -4.36
C SER A 112 17.74 0.17 -3.52
N LEU A 113 18.96 -0.29 -3.80
CA LEU A 113 20.17 0.20 -3.15
C LEU A 113 20.88 1.25 -4.01
N ASN A 114 21.36 2.31 -3.37
CA ASN A 114 22.18 3.31 -4.05
C ASN A 114 23.57 2.71 -4.35
N PRO A 115 23.98 2.58 -5.63
CA PRO A 115 25.23 1.93 -6.00
C PRO A 115 26.48 2.73 -5.57
N THR A 116 26.34 4.01 -5.23
CA THR A 116 27.45 4.86 -4.77
C THR A 116 27.70 4.79 -3.27
N LYS A 117 26.83 4.13 -2.51
CA LYS A 117 26.95 3.95 -1.06
C LYS A 117 27.17 2.48 -0.70
N LYS A 118 27.93 2.23 0.37
CA LYS A 118 28.11 0.88 0.90
C LYS A 118 26.77 0.30 1.35
N ALA A 119 26.49 -0.95 0.99
CA ALA A 119 25.23 -1.63 1.33
C ALA A 119 24.98 -1.67 2.85
N GLY A 120 26.01 -1.96 3.65
CA GLY A 120 25.91 -1.98 5.12
C GLY A 120 25.44 -0.67 5.73
N VAL A 121 25.88 0.47 5.19
CA VAL A 121 25.46 1.81 5.66
C VAL A 121 23.97 2.03 5.39
N GLN A 122 23.46 1.55 4.25
CA GLN A 122 22.06 1.69 3.88
C GLN A 122 21.15 0.79 4.74
N VAL A 123 21.61 -0.40 5.11
CA VAL A 123 20.90 -1.29 6.05
C VAL A 123 20.89 -0.70 7.45
N ASP A 124 22.03 -0.18 7.94
CA ASP A 124 22.12 0.49 9.25
C ASP A 124 21.21 1.71 9.37
N GLU A 125 21.03 2.46 8.28
CA GLU A 125 20.14 3.61 8.26
C GLU A 125 18.69 3.24 8.60
N ILE A 126 18.19 2.13 8.05
CA ILE A 126 16.84 1.64 8.34
C ILE A 126 16.69 1.29 9.82
N VAL A 127 17.69 0.60 10.39
CA VAL A 127 17.69 0.22 11.81
C VAL A 127 17.73 1.44 12.74
N ARG A 128 18.45 2.50 12.34
CA ARG A 128 18.55 3.74 13.15
C ARG A 128 17.31 4.63 13.08
N LEU A 129 16.56 4.57 11.96
CA LEU A 129 15.34 5.36 11.75
C LEU A 129 14.10 4.75 12.42
N HIS A 130 14.13 3.49 12.76
CA HIS A 130 13.02 2.72 13.34
C HIS A 130 13.43 1.94 14.58
#